data_d89d54a2c44f4c15bb9577fb490f34eb
#
_entry.id   d89d54a2c44f4c15bb9577fb490f34eb
#
_cell.length_a   1.000
_cell.length_b   1.000
_cell.length_c   1.000
_cell.angle_alpha   90.00
_cell.angle_beta   90.00
_cell.angle_gamma   90.00
#
_symmetry.space_group_name_H-M   'P 1'
#
loop_
_entity.id
_entity.type
_entity.pdbx_description
1 polymer ?
#
loop_
_entity_poly.entity_id
_entity_poly.type
_entity_poly.pdbx_seq_one_letter_code
_entity_poly.pdbx_strand_id
1 'polypeptide(L)'
;SEMCIRDSCYKGDIYKVPANGGTATQLTTQASYECSPIWSPDSKQIAFASDRNGNFDLFVMSADGGAARRLTTHSASEIPSTFTTDGNYILFSASIQDPANSALFPTSAMTELYKVPVTGGRTEQVLGTPAEMVCFDKSGKTFLYQDRKGFEDEWRKHHTSSITRDVWLYDSENGKHTNLTAHAGEDRNPVFAPDGQTVYFLSERDGGTFNVYSFPISSPQSLKTVTHFKTHPVRFLSMGSNGTLCYTYDGEIY
;
A
#
# COMPACT_ATOMS: atom_id res chain seq x y z
N SER A 1 -22.19 3.64 -11.59
CA SER A 1 -22.58 4.09 -10.24
C SER A 1 -21.67 3.39 -9.25
N GLU A 2 -20.54 3.99 -9.05
CA GLU A 2 -19.47 3.40 -8.26
C GLU A 2 -19.72 3.76 -6.81
N MET A 3 -20.08 2.77 -6.04
CA MET A 3 -20.04 2.90 -4.60
C MET A 3 -18.56 2.98 -4.20
N CYS A 4 -18.14 4.15 -3.72
CA CYS A 4 -16.94 4.22 -2.92
C CYS A 4 -17.17 3.39 -1.68
N ILE A 5 -16.60 2.21 -1.64
CA ILE A 5 -16.64 1.31 -0.50
C ILE A 5 -15.25 1.36 0.10
N ARG A 6 -15.17 1.51 1.41
CA ARG A 6 -13.92 1.43 2.17
C ARG A 6 -13.80 0.05 2.79
N ASP A 7 -12.62 -0.48 2.71
CA ASP A 7 -12.17 -1.59 3.54
C ASP A 7 -11.30 -1.06 4.67
N SER A 8 -11.33 -1.73 5.78
CA SER A 8 -10.48 -1.44 6.93
C SER A 8 -10.24 -2.71 7.73
N CYS A 9 -9.10 -2.75 8.41
CA CYS A 9 -8.83 -3.79 9.40
C CYS A 9 -9.21 -3.27 10.78
N TYR A 10 -10.03 -4.03 11.48
CA TYR A 10 -10.35 -3.74 12.86
C TYR A 10 -10.27 -5.03 13.68
N LYS A 11 -9.39 -5.02 14.68
CA LYS A 11 -9.13 -6.18 15.56
C LYS A 11 -8.78 -7.48 14.83
N GLY A 12 -8.11 -7.36 13.68
CA GLY A 12 -7.65 -8.50 12.90
C GLY A 12 -8.65 -9.03 11.88
N ASP A 13 -9.79 -8.36 11.69
CA ASP A 13 -10.77 -8.70 10.65
C ASP A 13 -10.92 -7.59 9.61
N ILE A 14 -11.36 -7.96 8.42
CA ILE A 14 -11.65 -7.04 7.32
C ILE A 14 -13.12 -6.63 7.36
N TYR A 15 -13.35 -5.34 7.31
CA TYR A 15 -14.67 -4.73 7.25
C TYR A 15 -14.85 -3.91 5.99
N LYS A 16 -16.07 -3.85 5.51
CA LYS A 16 -16.51 -3.01 4.39
C LYS A 16 -17.54 -2.00 4.89
N VAL A 17 -17.34 -0.72 4.56
CA VAL A 17 -18.25 0.36 4.92
C VAL A 17 -18.49 1.26 3.71
N PRO A 18 -19.73 1.78 3.49
CA PRO A 18 -19.97 2.77 2.44
C PRO A 18 -19.15 4.04 2.65
N ALA A 19 -18.62 4.63 1.57
CA ALA A 19 -17.75 5.83 1.65
C ALA A 19 -18.47 7.06 2.24
N ASN A 20 -19.80 7.10 2.15
CA ASN A 20 -20.62 8.15 2.76
C ASN A 20 -21.02 7.85 4.23
N GLY A 21 -20.38 6.86 4.84
CA GLY A 21 -20.67 6.41 6.19
C GLY A 21 -21.81 5.38 6.25
N GLY A 22 -22.06 4.87 7.45
CA GLY A 22 -23.09 3.87 7.70
C GLY A 22 -22.56 2.69 8.52
N THR A 23 -23.24 1.56 8.45
CA THR A 23 -22.87 0.35 9.19
C THR A 23 -21.78 -0.41 8.44
N ALA A 24 -20.68 -0.70 9.13
CA ALA A 24 -19.63 -1.57 8.62
C ALA A 24 -20.09 -3.03 8.59
N THR A 25 -19.81 -3.73 7.50
CA THR A 25 -20.08 -5.16 7.35
C THR A 25 -18.76 -5.92 7.50
N GLN A 26 -18.72 -6.86 8.44
CA GLN A 26 -17.58 -7.75 8.61
C GLN A 26 -17.52 -8.76 7.46
N LEU A 27 -16.36 -8.87 6.81
CA LEU A 27 -16.15 -9.77 5.68
C LEU A 27 -15.37 -11.04 6.06
N THR A 28 -14.53 -10.96 7.10
CA THR A 28 -13.77 -12.10 7.63
C THR A 28 -14.12 -12.36 9.09
N THR A 29 -14.07 -13.61 9.51
CA THR A 29 -14.46 -14.04 10.87
C THR A 29 -13.53 -15.15 11.38
N GLN A 30 -12.34 -15.25 10.81
CA GLN A 30 -11.36 -16.27 11.20
C GLN A 30 -10.69 -15.88 12.52
N ALA A 31 -10.18 -16.85 13.26
CA ALA A 31 -9.39 -16.61 14.48
C ALA A 31 -7.94 -16.19 14.17
N SER A 32 -7.69 -15.63 13.00
CA SER A 32 -6.42 -15.15 12.48
C SER A 32 -6.43 -13.64 12.38
N TYR A 33 -5.26 -13.06 12.13
CA TYR A 33 -5.13 -11.64 11.86
C TYR A 33 -5.13 -11.39 10.36
N GLU A 34 -6.08 -10.60 9.87
CA GLU A 34 -6.19 -10.15 8.49
C GLU A 34 -5.85 -8.66 8.40
N CYS A 35 -5.05 -8.29 7.40
CA CYS A 35 -4.63 -6.90 7.21
C CYS A 35 -4.38 -6.55 5.74
N SER A 36 -4.12 -5.25 5.50
CA SER A 36 -3.76 -4.70 4.19
C SER A 36 -4.71 -5.09 3.06
N PRO A 37 -6.03 -4.92 3.23
CA PRO A 37 -6.96 -5.20 2.15
C PRO A 37 -6.75 -4.24 0.98
N ILE A 38 -6.89 -4.78 -0.24
CA ILE A 38 -6.83 -4.03 -1.50
C ILE A 38 -7.94 -4.47 -2.44
N TRP A 39 -8.49 -3.54 -3.21
CA TRP A 39 -9.56 -3.80 -4.17
C TRP A 39 -9.03 -4.15 -5.54
N SER A 40 -9.71 -5.09 -6.21
CA SER A 40 -9.52 -5.30 -7.66
C SER A 40 -10.04 -4.09 -8.46
N PRO A 41 -9.47 -3.81 -9.66
CA PRO A 41 -9.89 -2.66 -10.48
C PRO A 41 -11.38 -2.67 -10.85
N ASP A 42 -11.98 -3.85 -10.96
CA ASP A 42 -13.41 -4.03 -11.24
C ASP A 42 -14.30 -4.00 -9.99
N SER A 43 -13.71 -3.80 -8.81
CA SER A 43 -14.37 -3.75 -7.49
C SER A 43 -15.13 -5.03 -7.12
N LYS A 44 -14.78 -6.17 -7.70
CA LYS A 44 -15.44 -7.46 -7.41
C LYS A 44 -14.69 -8.35 -6.44
N GLN A 45 -13.42 -8.09 -6.23
CA GLN A 45 -12.57 -8.88 -5.35
C GLN A 45 -11.80 -7.98 -4.37
N ILE A 46 -11.48 -8.56 -3.22
CA ILE A 46 -10.57 -7.99 -2.21
C ILE A 46 -9.45 -9.00 -2.01
N ALA A 47 -8.20 -8.54 -2.12
CA ALA A 47 -7.03 -9.29 -1.69
C ALA A 47 -6.53 -8.73 -0.36
N PHE A 48 -5.97 -9.57 0.49
CA PHE A 48 -5.50 -9.20 1.81
C PHE A 48 -4.44 -10.18 2.31
N ALA A 49 -3.70 -9.79 3.33
CA ALA A 49 -2.78 -10.66 4.05
C ALA A 49 -3.50 -11.33 5.24
N SER A 50 -3.20 -12.59 5.50
CA SER A 50 -3.71 -13.32 6.67
C SER A 50 -2.67 -14.29 7.22
N ASP A 51 -2.52 -14.35 8.54
CA ASP A 51 -1.58 -15.23 9.25
C ASP A 51 -2.18 -16.60 9.65
N ARG A 52 -3.35 -16.94 9.09
CA ARG A 52 -4.08 -18.19 9.42
C ARG A 52 -3.29 -19.48 9.18
N ASN A 53 -2.19 -19.40 8.45
CA ASN A 53 -1.30 -20.51 8.16
C ASN A 53 0.08 -20.39 8.83
N GLY A 54 0.23 -19.48 9.80
CA GLY A 54 1.43 -19.31 10.63
C GLY A 54 2.28 -18.08 10.30
N ASN A 55 2.18 -17.54 9.09
CA ASN A 55 2.74 -16.26 8.66
C ASN A 55 1.77 -15.58 7.71
N PHE A 56 2.01 -14.32 7.38
CA PHE A 56 1.15 -13.60 6.46
C PHE A 56 1.33 -14.12 5.03
N ASP A 57 0.26 -14.72 4.50
CA ASP A 57 0.11 -15.10 3.11
C ASP A 57 -0.95 -14.23 2.42
N LEU A 58 -0.94 -14.22 1.09
CA LEU A 58 -1.95 -13.54 0.30
C LEU A 58 -3.20 -14.40 0.13
N PHE A 59 -4.33 -13.78 0.38
CA PHE A 59 -5.66 -14.33 0.13
C PHE A 59 -6.46 -13.42 -0.79
N VAL A 60 -7.40 -14.00 -1.51
CA VAL A 60 -8.39 -13.27 -2.32
C VAL A 60 -9.78 -13.81 -2.05
N MET A 61 -10.77 -12.93 -1.96
CA MET A 61 -12.17 -13.25 -1.79
C MET A 61 -13.07 -12.35 -2.63
N SER A 62 -14.35 -12.71 -2.74
CA SER A 62 -15.35 -11.79 -3.29
C SER A 62 -15.47 -10.52 -2.45
N ALA A 63 -15.72 -9.39 -3.10
CA ALA A 63 -16.04 -8.12 -2.43
C ALA A 63 -17.32 -8.16 -1.58
N ASP A 64 -18.15 -9.16 -1.77
CA ASP A 64 -19.36 -9.41 -0.96
C ASP A 64 -19.10 -10.38 0.21
N GLY A 65 -17.85 -10.77 0.43
CA GLY A 65 -17.45 -11.72 1.45
C GLY A 65 -17.52 -13.17 0.98
N GLY A 66 -17.43 -14.11 1.92
CA GLY A 66 -17.45 -15.56 1.66
C GLY A 66 -16.07 -16.20 1.80
N ALA A 67 -15.88 -17.36 1.17
CA ALA A 67 -14.65 -18.13 1.30
C ALA A 67 -13.45 -17.41 0.63
N ALA A 68 -12.40 -17.18 1.39
CA ALA A 68 -11.15 -16.65 0.85
C ALA A 68 -10.26 -17.79 0.34
N ARG A 69 -9.62 -17.57 -0.80
CA ARG A 69 -8.68 -18.50 -1.40
C ARG A 69 -7.25 -18.02 -1.18
N ARG A 70 -6.40 -18.87 -0.65
CA ARG A 70 -4.97 -18.63 -0.50
C ARG A 70 -4.28 -18.60 -1.85
N LEU A 71 -3.41 -17.62 -2.08
CA LEU A 71 -2.66 -17.44 -3.33
C LEU A 71 -1.21 -17.82 -3.20
N THR A 72 -0.61 -17.59 -2.04
CA THR A 72 0.81 -17.80 -1.77
C THR A 72 1.02 -18.71 -0.57
N THR A 73 2.21 -19.31 -0.46
CA THR A 73 2.52 -20.32 0.56
C THR A 73 3.95 -20.25 1.05
N HIS A 74 4.64 -19.15 0.84
CA HIS A 74 6.02 -18.99 1.27
C HIS A 74 6.12 -18.79 2.79
N SER A 75 7.26 -19.13 3.39
CA SER A 75 7.49 -18.96 4.83
C SER A 75 7.77 -17.50 5.26
N ALA A 76 8.12 -16.61 4.33
CA ALA A 76 8.22 -15.19 4.60
C ALA A 76 6.82 -14.55 4.59
N SER A 77 6.63 -13.49 5.37
CA SER A 77 5.41 -12.70 5.33
C SER A 77 5.28 -11.94 4.01
N GLU A 78 4.10 -11.97 3.43
CA GLU A 78 3.74 -11.41 2.15
C GLU A 78 2.61 -10.38 2.34
N ILE A 79 2.87 -9.13 2.00
CA ILE A 79 1.94 -8.02 2.22
C ILE A 79 1.50 -7.43 0.89
N PRO A 80 0.21 -7.48 0.53
CA PRO A 80 -0.28 -6.97 -0.74
C PRO A 80 -0.17 -5.45 -0.81
N SER A 81 0.13 -4.94 -2.00
CA SER A 81 0.19 -3.50 -2.30
C SER A 81 -0.92 -3.06 -3.25
N THR A 82 -1.10 -3.77 -4.36
CA THR A 82 -2.09 -3.40 -5.37
C THR A 82 -2.37 -4.55 -6.34
N PHE A 83 -3.51 -4.49 -7.02
CA PHE A 83 -3.73 -5.26 -8.25
C PHE A 83 -3.05 -4.56 -9.44
N THR A 84 -2.68 -5.33 -10.46
CA THR A 84 -2.37 -4.75 -11.77
C THR A 84 -3.62 -4.10 -12.37
N THR A 85 -3.44 -3.13 -13.27
CA THR A 85 -4.56 -2.39 -13.87
C THR A 85 -5.51 -3.26 -14.67
N ASP A 86 -5.04 -4.39 -15.18
CA ASP A 86 -5.85 -5.42 -15.86
C ASP A 86 -6.52 -6.42 -14.91
N GLY A 87 -6.22 -6.34 -13.60
CA GLY A 87 -6.77 -7.23 -12.58
C GLY A 87 -6.23 -8.66 -12.58
N ASN A 88 -5.21 -8.97 -13.37
CA ASN A 88 -4.72 -10.33 -13.53
C ASN A 88 -3.71 -10.76 -12.46
N TYR A 89 -3.00 -9.80 -11.86
CA TYR A 89 -1.98 -10.06 -10.84
C TYR A 89 -2.18 -9.18 -9.61
N ILE A 90 -1.65 -9.64 -8.50
CA ILE A 90 -1.49 -8.88 -7.25
C ILE A 90 0.00 -8.65 -7.04
N LEU A 91 0.40 -7.39 -6.85
CA LEU A 91 1.74 -7.02 -6.41
C LEU A 91 1.80 -7.02 -4.89
N PHE A 92 2.91 -7.51 -4.36
CA PHE A 92 3.11 -7.61 -2.92
C PHE A 92 4.60 -7.49 -2.56
N SER A 93 4.85 -7.10 -1.32
CA SER A 93 6.20 -6.99 -0.77
C SER A 93 6.49 -8.20 0.11
N ALA A 94 7.67 -8.79 -0.05
CA ALA A 94 8.13 -9.91 0.77
C ALA A 94 9.66 -10.03 0.73
N SER A 95 10.24 -10.72 1.70
CA SER A 95 11.67 -11.11 1.70
C SER A 95 11.76 -12.58 1.33
N ILE A 96 11.59 -12.91 0.04
CA ILE A 96 11.52 -14.30 -0.45
C ILE A 96 12.87 -14.77 -1.00
N GLN A 97 13.58 -13.91 -1.72
CA GLN A 97 14.78 -14.30 -2.45
C GLN A 97 15.84 -13.22 -2.40
N ASP A 98 16.98 -13.50 -1.76
CA ASP A 98 18.15 -12.68 -1.89
C ASP A 98 18.95 -13.07 -3.14
N PRO A 99 19.61 -12.10 -3.82
CA PRO A 99 20.60 -12.43 -4.85
C PRO A 99 21.67 -13.37 -4.28
N ALA A 100 22.15 -14.29 -5.10
CA ALA A 100 23.12 -15.32 -4.64
C ALA A 100 24.40 -14.74 -4.00
N ASN A 101 24.80 -13.54 -4.40
CA ASN A 101 25.93 -12.82 -3.81
C ASN A 101 25.60 -12.11 -2.48
N SER A 102 24.35 -12.04 -2.08
CA SER A 102 23.86 -11.41 -0.84
C SER A 102 23.18 -12.40 0.12
N ALA A 103 23.07 -13.67 -0.29
CA ALA A 103 22.35 -14.70 0.45
C ALA A 103 22.99 -15.11 1.80
N LEU A 104 24.20 -14.65 2.10
CA LEU A 104 24.91 -15.00 3.34
C LEU A 104 24.28 -14.37 4.58
N PHE A 105 23.56 -13.26 4.45
CA PHE A 105 22.92 -12.54 5.55
C PHE A 105 21.52 -12.07 5.16
N PRO A 106 20.57 -13.00 4.92
CA PRO A 106 19.22 -12.61 4.61
C PRO A 106 18.61 -11.80 5.76
N THR A 107 18.00 -10.68 5.47
CA THR A 107 17.32 -9.85 6.46
C THR A 107 15.89 -9.57 6.03
N SER A 108 14.93 -9.78 6.92
CA SER A 108 13.53 -9.39 6.70
C SER A 108 13.32 -7.87 6.69
N ALA A 109 14.37 -7.08 6.97
CA ALA A 109 14.29 -5.63 6.94
C ALA A 109 14.20 -5.06 5.52
N MET A 110 14.72 -5.78 4.53
CA MET A 110 14.70 -5.36 3.11
C MET A 110 13.79 -6.29 2.33
N THR A 111 12.66 -5.76 1.90
CA THR A 111 11.69 -6.48 1.09
C THR A 111 11.94 -6.25 -0.40
N GLU A 112 11.57 -7.21 -1.23
CA GLU A 112 11.49 -7.06 -2.68
C GLU A 112 10.03 -7.00 -3.13
N LEU A 113 9.81 -6.57 -4.36
CA LEU A 113 8.49 -6.51 -4.97
C LEU A 113 8.25 -7.74 -5.85
N TYR A 114 7.17 -8.43 -5.58
CA TYR A 114 6.73 -9.63 -6.30
C TYR A 114 5.33 -9.44 -6.87
N LYS A 115 4.93 -10.34 -7.77
CA LYS A 115 3.55 -10.50 -8.24
C LYS A 115 3.15 -11.96 -8.25
N VAL A 116 1.86 -12.21 -8.06
CA VAL A 116 1.24 -13.53 -8.18
C VAL A 116 -0.05 -13.42 -9.00
N PRO A 117 -0.37 -14.40 -9.88
CA PRO A 117 -1.64 -14.40 -10.58
C PRO A 117 -2.83 -14.44 -9.61
N VAL A 118 -3.87 -13.66 -9.88
CA VAL A 118 -5.12 -13.69 -9.08
C VAL A 118 -5.75 -15.08 -9.05
N THR A 119 -5.52 -15.89 -10.07
CA THR A 119 -5.95 -17.30 -10.12
C THR A 119 -5.09 -18.24 -9.28
N GLY A 120 -4.00 -17.75 -8.68
CA GLY A 120 -2.95 -18.54 -8.04
C GLY A 120 -1.92 -19.02 -9.07
N GLY A 121 -0.81 -19.51 -8.57
CA GLY A 121 0.27 -20.00 -9.44
C GLY A 121 1.64 -19.55 -8.95
N ARG A 122 2.61 -19.49 -9.85
CA ARG A 122 3.98 -19.14 -9.50
C ARG A 122 4.12 -17.65 -9.24
N THR A 123 4.76 -17.32 -8.12
CA THR A 123 5.23 -15.96 -7.79
C THR A 123 6.40 -15.58 -8.69
N GLU A 124 6.41 -14.34 -9.17
CA GLU A 124 7.47 -13.75 -9.98
C GLU A 124 7.98 -12.46 -9.32
N GLN A 125 9.30 -12.29 -9.29
CA GLN A 125 9.90 -11.04 -8.82
C GLN A 125 9.72 -9.94 -9.87
N VAL A 126 9.25 -8.76 -9.43
CA VAL A 126 9.07 -7.55 -10.25
C VAL A 126 10.29 -6.64 -10.09
N LEU A 127 10.68 -6.36 -8.85
CA LEU A 127 11.85 -5.56 -8.51
C LEU A 127 12.62 -6.21 -7.37
N GLY A 128 13.94 -6.21 -7.45
CA GLY A 128 14.84 -6.52 -6.33
C GLY A 128 15.06 -5.33 -5.39
N THR A 129 14.51 -4.17 -5.73
CA THR A 129 14.55 -2.96 -4.90
C THR A 129 13.41 -2.99 -3.90
N PRO A 130 13.62 -2.60 -2.63
CA PRO A 130 12.55 -2.46 -1.67
C PRO A 130 11.51 -1.46 -2.16
N ALA A 131 10.31 -1.95 -2.48
CA ALA A 131 9.20 -1.16 -2.97
C ALA A 131 7.92 -1.61 -2.26
N GLU A 132 7.30 -0.69 -1.55
CA GLU A 132 6.07 -0.92 -0.77
C GLU A 132 5.00 0.09 -1.19
N MET A 133 3.73 -0.18 -0.87
CA MET A 133 2.60 0.71 -1.15
C MET A 133 2.56 1.16 -2.61
N VAL A 134 2.64 0.20 -3.52
CA VAL A 134 2.65 0.45 -4.96
C VAL A 134 1.29 0.98 -5.42
N CYS A 135 1.30 2.02 -6.24
CA CYS A 135 0.12 2.57 -6.91
C CYS A 135 0.42 2.80 -8.39
N PHE A 136 -0.27 2.07 -9.27
CA PHE A 136 -0.13 2.23 -10.71
C PHE A 136 -0.76 3.52 -11.22
N ASP A 137 -0.18 4.07 -12.28
CA ASP A 137 -0.87 5.02 -13.14
C ASP A 137 -1.94 4.29 -13.99
N LYS A 138 -2.73 5.04 -14.74
CA LYS A 138 -3.77 4.46 -15.61
C LYS A 138 -3.25 3.55 -16.71
N SER A 139 -2.02 3.75 -17.15
CA SER A 139 -1.42 2.96 -18.23
C SER A 139 -0.95 1.58 -17.74
N GLY A 140 -0.73 1.43 -16.44
CA GLY A 140 -0.10 0.25 -15.85
C GLY A 140 1.39 0.10 -16.16
N LYS A 141 2.01 1.10 -16.79
CA LYS A 141 3.43 1.10 -17.17
C LYS A 141 4.32 1.79 -16.16
N THR A 142 3.76 2.74 -15.45
CA THR A 142 4.43 3.44 -14.36
C THR A 142 3.70 3.23 -13.04
N PHE A 143 4.45 3.23 -11.94
CA PHE A 143 3.86 3.20 -10.63
C PHE A 143 4.67 4.01 -9.61
N LEU A 144 3.95 4.53 -8.64
CA LEU A 144 4.52 5.10 -7.43
C LEU A 144 4.81 3.98 -6.43
N TYR A 145 5.83 4.18 -5.62
CA TYR A 145 6.11 3.32 -4.46
C TYR A 145 6.81 4.13 -3.37
N GLN A 146 6.74 3.66 -2.14
CA GLN A 146 7.65 4.10 -1.09
C GLN A 146 8.82 3.12 -0.99
N ASP A 147 10.03 3.65 -0.78
CA ASP A 147 11.20 2.81 -0.53
C ASP A 147 11.23 2.33 0.93
N ARG A 148 12.14 1.41 1.21
CA ARG A 148 12.45 0.96 2.56
C ARG A 148 13.96 0.95 2.74
N LYS A 149 14.44 1.74 3.68
CA LYS A 149 15.87 1.89 3.97
C LYS A 149 16.31 1.15 5.24
N GLY A 150 15.35 0.55 5.94
CA GLY A 150 15.57 -0.16 7.19
C GLY A 150 14.27 -0.43 7.92
N PHE A 151 14.37 -0.78 9.20
CA PHE A 151 13.22 -0.98 10.07
C PHE A 151 12.91 0.31 10.84
N GLU A 152 11.70 0.82 10.68
CA GLU A 152 11.15 1.94 11.45
C GLU A 152 9.75 1.60 11.93
N ASP A 153 9.41 2.03 13.16
CA ASP A 153 8.07 1.84 13.71
C ASP A 153 7.07 2.75 12.98
N GLU A 154 6.14 2.16 12.28
CA GLU A 154 5.08 2.87 11.56
C GLU A 154 4.11 3.60 12.50
N TRP A 155 4.06 3.22 13.76
CA TRP A 155 3.17 3.80 14.77
C TRP A 155 3.80 4.96 15.55
N ARG A 156 5.05 5.30 15.25
CA ARG A 156 5.76 6.39 15.90
C ARG A 156 4.99 7.72 15.82
N LYS A 157 5.15 8.54 16.85
CA LYS A 157 4.61 9.91 16.93
C LYS A 157 5.73 10.87 17.32
N HIS A 158 5.68 12.09 16.77
CA HIS A 158 6.54 13.21 17.18
C HIS A 158 8.05 12.91 17.24
N HIS A 159 8.47 11.97 16.41
CA HIS A 159 9.85 11.53 16.31
C HIS A 159 10.24 11.41 14.85
N THR A 160 11.27 12.09 14.43
CA THR A 160 11.82 11.97 13.07
C THR A 160 12.89 10.89 13.06
N SER A 161 12.74 9.91 12.18
CA SER A 161 13.71 8.83 12.00
C SER A 161 14.91 9.29 11.18
N SER A 162 16.04 8.61 11.38
CA SER A 162 17.21 8.73 10.51
C SER A 162 17.13 7.87 9.25
N ILE A 163 16.16 6.95 9.18
CA ILE A 163 15.91 6.03 8.04
C ILE A 163 14.51 6.26 7.49
N THR A 164 14.31 7.44 6.92
CA THR A 164 13.02 7.88 6.39
C THR A 164 12.79 7.35 4.98
N ARG A 165 11.54 7.02 4.69
CA ARG A 165 11.10 6.61 3.35
C ARG A 165 10.94 7.83 2.46
N ASP A 166 11.13 7.62 1.15
CA ASP A 166 10.81 8.58 0.11
C ASP A 166 9.78 7.98 -0.86
N VAL A 167 9.08 8.86 -1.56
CA VAL A 167 8.19 8.47 -2.67
C VAL A 167 8.98 8.46 -3.97
N TRP A 168 8.89 7.35 -4.68
CA TRP A 168 9.57 7.10 -5.95
C TRP A 168 8.56 6.81 -7.06
N LEU A 169 8.94 7.15 -8.28
CA LEU A 169 8.30 6.73 -9.51
C LEU A 169 9.18 5.68 -10.21
N TYR A 170 8.57 4.58 -10.62
CA TYR A 170 9.19 3.57 -11.48
C TYR A 170 8.52 3.55 -12.84
N ASP A 171 9.32 3.60 -13.89
CA ASP A 171 8.91 3.43 -15.27
C ASP A 171 9.37 2.05 -15.75
N SER A 172 8.43 1.15 -16.00
CA SER A 172 8.70 -0.24 -16.38
C SER A 172 9.19 -0.39 -17.84
N GLU A 173 8.97 0.61 -18.69
CA GLU A 173 9.41 0.55 -20.09
C GLU A 173 10.93 0.75 -20.23
N ASN A 174 11.51 1.55 -19.35
CA ASN A 174 12.95 1.84 -19.39
C ASN A 174 13.70 1.43 -18.11
N GLY A 175 13.02 0.86 -17.12
CA GLY A 175 13.60 0.45 -15.84
C GLY A 175 14.06 1.61 -14.96
N LYS A 176 13.54 2.83 -15.18
CA LYS A 176 14.01 4.03 -14.50
C LYS A 176 13.30 4.27 -13.18
N HIS A 177 14.08 4.50 -12.13
CA HIS A 177 13.60 4.98 -10.85
C HIS A 177 13.86 6.49 -10.72
N THR A 178 12.86 7.25 -10.25
CA THR A 178 12.98 8.69 -10.01
C THR A 178 12.47 9.00 -8.61
N ASN A 179 13.33 9.55 -7.75
CA ASN A 179 12.92 10.03 -6.44
C ASN A 179 12.12 11.33 -6.59
N LEU A 180 10.88 11.35 -6.10
CA LEU A 180 9.98 12.50 -6.21
C LEU A 180 10.00 13.40 -4.98
N THR A 181 10.41 12.89 -3.83
CA THR A 181 10.23 13.59 -2.55
C THR A 181 11.48 13.65 -1.69
N ALA A 182 12.68 13.61 -2.24
CA ALA A 182 13.94 13.67 -1.50
C ALA A 182 13.90 14.72 -0.38
N HIS A 183 13.64 14.28 0.86
CA HIS A 183 13.41 15.13 2.03
C HIS A 183 13.97 14.48 3.29
N ALA A 184 14.33 15.27 4.30
CA ALA A 184 14.88 14.76 5.56
C ALA A 184 13.86 14.05 6.46
N GLY A 185 12.55 14.33 6.29
CA GLY A 185 11.44 13.64 6.96
C GLY A 185 10.90 12.48 6.11
N GLU A 186 10.02 11.69 6.71
CA GLU A 186 9.41 10.53 6.04
C GLU A 186 8.28 10.94 5.11
N ASP A 187 8.31 10.44 3.88
CA ASP A 187 7.26 10.54 2.88
C ASP A 187 6.79 9.14 2.49
N ARG A 188 5.48 8.85 2.60
CA ARG A 188 4.94 7.50 2.42
C ARG A 188 3.51 7.46 1.90
N ASN A 189 3.00 6.24 1.62
CA ASN A 189 1.65 5.98 1.14
C ASN A 189 1.29 6.82 -0.11
N PRO A 190 2.08 6.77 -1.19
CA PRO A 190 1.77 7.54 -2.38
C PRO A 190 0.57 6.98 -3.13
N VAL A 191 -0.30 7.87 -3.62
CA VAL A 191 -1.43 7.51 -4.47
C VAL A 191 -1.57 8.49 -5.64
N PHE A 192 -1.92 7.99 -6.81
CA PHE A 192 -2.32 8.85 -7.93
C PHE A 192 -3.75 9.33 -7.77
N ALA A 193 -3.99 10.58 -8.11
CA ALA A 193 -5.35 11.04 -8.41
C ALA A 193 -5.88 10.38 -9.70
N PRO A 194 -7.21 10.33 -9.89
CA PRO A 194 -7.79 9.77 -11.11
C PRO A 194 -7.40 10.50 -12.40
N ASP A 195 -6.85 11.71 -12.31
CA ASP A 195 -6.29 12.43 -13.46
C ASP A 195 -4.96 11.83 -13.97
N GLY A 196 -4.30 10.99 -13.13
CA GLY A 196 -3.00 10.41 -13.42
C GLY A 196 -1.85 11.43 -13.44
N GLN A 197 -2.12 12.68 -13.01
CA GLN A 197 -1.15 13.77 -13.03
C GLN A 197 -0.83 14.32 -11.64
N THR A 198 -1.72 14.12 -10.68
CA THR A 198 -1.55 14.57 -9.29
C THR A 198 -1.20 13.39 -8.41
N VAL A 199 -0.17 13.56 -7.60
CA VAL A 199 0.26 12.59 -6.58
C VAL A 199 -0.13 13.13 -5.21
N TYR A 200 -0.76 12.29 -4.39
CA TYR A 200 -0.99 12.52 -2.98
C TYR A 200 -0.14 11.57 -2.15
N PHE A 201 0.33 12.01 -1.01
CA PHE A 201 1.18 11.21 -0.13
C PHE A 201 1.13 11.74 1.31
N LEU A 202 1.59 10.95 2.25
CA LEU A 202 1.76 11.35 3.65
C LEU A 202 3.18 11.86 3.87
N SER A 203 3.31 13.00 4.56
CA SER A 203 4.60 13.59 4.91
C SER A 203 4.59 14.18 6.32
N GLU A 204 5.72 14.08 7.00
CA GLU A 204 5.95 14.72 8.33
C GLU A 204 6.74 16.04 8.26
N ARG A 205 6.89 16.63 7.06
CA ARG A 205 7.76 17.79 6.80
C ARG A 205 7.46 19.06 7.59
N ASP A 206 6.24 19.23 8.07
CA ASP A 206 5.80 20.44 8.79
C ASP A 206 5.86 20.29 10.33
N GLY A 207 6.76 19.46 10.86
CA GLY A 207 7.04 19.49 12.29
C GLY A 207 6.50 18.33 13.11
N GLY A 208 6.65 17.12 12.61
CA GLY A 208 6.59 15.93 13.45
C GLY A 208 5.23 15.23 13.52
N THR A 209 4.29 15.56 12.64
CA THR A 209 3.10 14.73 12.46
C THR A 209 2.77 14.58 10.96
N PHE A 210 2.32 13.39 10.59
CA PHE A 210 1.97 13.13 9.19
C PHE A 210 0.70 13.87 8.79
N ASN A 211 0.80 14.56 7.66
CA ASN A 211 -0.32 15.19 6.96
C ASN A 211 -0.35 14.74 5.49
N VAL A 212 -1.46 14.95 4.81
CA VAL A 212 -1.59 14.72 3.38
C VAL A 212 -1.02 15.93 2.62
N TYR A 213 -0.15 15.62 1.67
CA TYR A 213 0.40 16.58 0.71
C TYR A 213 0.08 16.13 -0.71
N SER A 214 0.18 17.05 -1.65
CA SER A 214 0.06 16.74 -3.07
C SER A 214 1.02 17.57 -3.92
N PHE A 215 1.34 17.06 -5.10
CA PHE A 215 2.07 17.77 -6.15
C PHE A 215 1.68 17.25 -7.54
N PRO A 216 1.80 18.07 -8.58
CA PRO A 216 1.77 17.59 -9.96
C PRO A 216 3.01 16.74 -10.26
N ILE A 217 2.85 15.56 -10.87
CA ILE A 217 3.98 14.66 -11.19
C ILE A 217 5.04 15.33 -12.09
N SER A 218 4.62 16.27 -12.93
CA SER A 218 5.50 17.08 -13.78
C SER A 218 6.33 18.11 -13.01
N SER A 219 5.95 18.43 -11.77
CA SER A 219 6.59 19.43 -10.92
C SER A 219 6.53 19.02 -9.44
N PRO A 220 7.29 18.02 -9.01
CA PRO A 220 7.23 17.49 -7.64
C PRO A 220 7.54 18.53 -6.55
N GLN A 221 8.30 19.58 -6.90
CA GLN A 221 8.61 20.69 -5.98
C GLN A 221 7.43 21.63 -5.74
N SER A 222 6.35 21.57 -6.54
CA SER A 222 5.15 22.40 -6.39
C SER A 222 4.18 21.79 -5.37
N LEU A 223 4.66 21.63 -4.13
CA LEU A 223 3.93 21.00 -3.04
C LEU A 223 2.75 21.85 -2.57
N LYS A 224 1.66 21.16 -2.22
CA LYS A 224 0.49 21.71 -1.53
C LYS A 224 0.15 20.87 -0.33
N THR A 225 -0.07 21.51 0.81
CA THR A 225 -0.58 20.86 2.02
C THR A 225 -2.10 20.69 1.87
N VAL A 226 -2.59 19.49 2.09
CA VAL A 226 -4.03 19.15 1.98
C VAL A 226 -4.69 19.10 3.34
N THR A 227 -4.00 18.54 4.35
CA THR A 227 -4.48 18.51 5.74
C THR A 227 -3.52 19.24 6.66
N HIS A 228 -4.03 19.75 7.81
CA HIS A 228 -3.25 20.58 8.75
C HIS A 228 -3.40 20.11 10.20
N PHE A 229 -3.39 18.81 10.40
CA PHE A 229 -3.48 18.23 11.76
C PHE A 229 -2.16 18.41 12.52
N LYS A 230 -2.27 18.62 13.86
CA LYS A 230 -1.10 18.88 14.72
C LYS A 230 -0.93 17.87 15.84
N THR A 231 -2.00 17.17 16.22
CA THR A 231 -2.00 16.32 17.42
C THR A 231 -1.73 14.85 17.10
N HIS A 232 -2.36 14.32 16.07
CA HIS A 232 -2.21 12.94 15.66
C HIS A 232 -1.76 12.83 14.21
N PRO A 233 -1.03 11.79 13.83
CA PRO A 233 -0.64 11.57 12.44
C PRO A 233 -1.84 11.08 11.61
N VAL A 234 -1.92 11.55 10.37
CA VAL A 234 -2.73 10.92 9.33
C VAL A 234 -2.08 9.60 8.92
N ARG A 235 -2.88 8.55 8.72
CA ARG A 235 -2.42 7.20 8.35
C ARG A 235 -3.30 6.60 7.26
N PHE A 236 -2.80 5.54 6.61
CA PHE A 236 -3.55 4.70 5.67
C PHE A 236 -4.22 5.50 4.54
N LEU A 237 -3.45 6.39 3.91
CA LEU A 237 -3.95 7.17 2.77
C LEU A 237 -4.29 6.24 1.60
N SER A 238 -5.45 6.43 1.05
CA SER A 238 -5.91 5.76 -0.17
C SER A 238 -6.74 6.70 -1.04
N MET A 239 -6.95 6.31 -2.30
CA MET A 239 -7.68 7.09 -3.29
C MET A 239 -8.76 6.23 -3.93
N GLY A 240 -9.99 6.71 -3.90
CA GLY A 240 -11.08 6.11 -4.66
C GLY A 240 -11.00 6.46 -6.15
N SER A 241 -11.55 5.62 -7.00
CA SER A 241 -11.60 5.84 -8.46
C SER A 241 -12.29 7.15 -8.88
N ASN A 242 -13.16 7.67 -8.02
CA ASN A 242 -13.85 8.95 -8.19
C ASN A 242 -13.05 10.16 -7.66
N GLY A 243 -11.84 9.97 -7.14
CA GLY A 243 -11.00 11.04 -6.58
C GLY A 243 -11.24 11.35 -5.10
N THR A 244 -12.05 10.54 -4.41
CA THR A 244 -12.22 10.68 -2.96
C THR A 244 -10.97 10.18 -2.25
N LEU A 245 -10.31 11.06 -1.49
CA LEU A 245 -9.25 10.68 -0.56
C LEU A 245 -9.85 10.01 0.67
N CYS A 246 -9.13 9.01 1.15
CA CYS A 246 -9.47 8.29 2.34
C CYS A 246 -8.25 8.14 3.24
N TYR A 247 -8.40 8.41 4.52
CA TYR A 247 -7.33 8.26 5.50
C TYR A 247 -7.92 8.08 6.91
N THR A 248 -7.09 7.64 7.84
CA THR A 248 -7.46 7.62 9.26
C THR A 248 -6.79 8.75 10.02
N TYR A 249 -7.51 9.31 10.98
CA TYR A 249 -7.00 10.30 11.91
C TYR A 249 -7.67 10.09 13.27
N ASP A 250 -6.89 10.00 14.34
CA ASP A 250 -7.35 9.82 15.73
C ASP A 250 -8.35 8.66 15.92
N GLY A 251 -8.13 7.55 15.20
CA GLY A 251 -8.98 6.37 15.26
C GLY A 251 -10.25 6.41 14.40
N GLU A 252 -10.51 7.53 13.76
CA GLU A 252 -11.66 7.71 12.86
C GLU A 252 -11.23 7.65 11.39
N ILE A 253 -12.17 7.37 10.50
CA ILE A 253 -11.98 7.31 9.04
C ILE A 253 -12.58 8.56 8.39
N TYR A 254 -11.79 9.24 7.57
CA TYR A 254 -12.16 10.45 6.86
C TYR A 254 -12.14 10.27 5.36
#